data_e2f702fd1eb99f436e10de38f18f9b06
#
_entry.id   e2f702fd1eb99f436e10de38f18f9b06
#
_cell.length_a   1.000
_cell.length_b   1.000
_cell.length_c   1.000
_cell.angle_alpha   90.00
_cell.angle_beta   90.00
_cell.angle_gamma   90.00
#
_symmetry.space_group_name_H-M   'P 1'
#
loop_
_entity.id
_entity.type
_entity.pdbx_description
1 polymer ?
#
loop_
_entity_poly.entity_id
_entity_poly.type
_entity_poly.pdbx_seq_one_letter_code
_entity_poly.pdbx_strand_id
1 'polypeptide(L)'
;MIITKTPFRMSFFGGGTDMPQYFKENRGAVLSTTFDKYVYVTVRHLPRFFEYTTELVYSKTERVTAIDDIEHPMVRNAMKMIDMHELHISYDADLPARTGLGTSSTFAVGLLNSFYCLKGKYASKGQLAKDAIYLERVLCNEAGGWQDQIAASFGSLNRIDFKGDDFHVKPIIISPIRKEVLNNNLMLFFTGFTRFSAEIQKDTTASIEKKQEQLHRMVELVDEAETILENKQRDLDDFGKLLDLTWKLKRQTGSSISTGTIDELYQKGIEAGALGGKLLGAGGGGFLLFYVQQDKQDNVRKALSNLLEVPFKFEDRGTRVIYYSPEFFDKENSIEA
;
A
#
# COMPACT_ATOMS: atom_id res chain seq x y z
N MET A 1 -3.20 7.58 -25.05
CA MET A 1 -2.31 7.04 -23.98
C MET A 1 -2.65 7.70 -22.64
N ILE A 2 -2.72 6.91 -21.59
CA ILE A 2 -2.94 7.37 -20.21
C ILE A 2 -1.76 6.90 -19.35
N ILE A 3 -1.25 7.77 -18.49
CA ILE A 3 -0.25 7.39 -17.49
C ILE A 3 -0.78 7.79 -16.13
N THR A 4 -0.88 6.81 -15.23
CA THR A 4 -1.20 7.06 -13.83
C THR A 4 0.04 6.94 -12.94
N LYS A 5 0.04 7.71 -11.86
CA LYS A 5 1.06 7.71 -10.81
C LYS A 5 0.36 7.48 -9.48
N THR A 6 0.67 6.36 -8.82
CA THR A 6 0.00 5.92 -7.59
C THR A 6 1.01 5.71 -6.49
N PRO A 7 0.89 6.38 -5.32
CA PRO A 7 1.88 6.32 -4.26
C PRO A 7 1.79 5.02 -3.46
N PHE A 8 2.93 4.57 -2.96
CA PHE A 8 3.00 3.56 -1.92
C PHE A 8 2.51 4.10 -0.58
N ARG A 9 2.17 3.20 0.34
CA ARG A 9 1.68 3.54 1.68
C ARG A 9 2.60 3.01 2.79
N MET A 10 2.63 3.74 3.89
CA MET A 10 3.15 3.30 5.20
C MET A 10 1.99 3.15 6.16
N SER A 11 1.84 1.97 6.77
CA SER A 11 0.84 1.71 7.81
C SER A 11 1.51 1.82 9.18
N PHE A 12 1.17 2.84 9.94
CA PHE A 12 1.73 3.07 11.27
C PHE A 12 1.08 2.18 12.32
N PHE A 13 -0.25 2.25 12.45
CA PHE A 13 -1.02 1.59 13.51
C PHE A 13 -2.21 0.84 12.93
N GLY A 14 -2.73 -0.13 13.70
CA GLY A 14 -3.98 -0.81 13.40
C GLY A 14 -3.91 -1.92 12.35
N GLY A 15 -2.75 -2.18 11.72
CA GLY A 15 -2.65 -3.21 10.69
C GLY A 15 -3.05 -4.61 11.19
N GLY A 16 -3.94 -5.28 10.46
CA GLY A 16 -4.61 -6.51 10.82
C GLY A 16 -6.07 -6.31 11.23
N THR A 17 -6.43 -5.12 11.77
CA THR A 17 -7.82 -4.79 12.09
C THR A 17 -8.62 -4.33 10.86
N ASP A 18 -7.93 -4.16 9.74
CA ASP A 18 -8.46 -3.92 8.38
C ASP A 18 -8.86 -5.20 7.63
N MET A 19 -8.74 -6.36 8.29
CA MET A 19 -9.16 -7.67 7.76
C MET A 19 -10.67 -7.86 7.93
N PRO A 20 -11.44 -8.25 6.88
CA PRO A 20 -12.90 -8.45 6.96
C PRO A 20 -13.32 -9.41 8.08
N GLN A 21 -12.51 -10.44 8.37
CA GLN A 21 -12.75 -11.41 9.44
C GLN A 21 -12.77 -10.77 10.84
N TYR A 22 -12.19 -9.58 10.98
CA TYR A 22 -12.21 -8.83 12.24
C TYR A 22 -13.26 -7.71 12.22
N PHE A 23 -13.23 -6.82 11.22
CA PHE A 23 -14.03 -5.60 11.28
C PHE A 23 -15.52 -5.81 10.93
N LYS A 24 -15.91 -6.97 10.39
CA LYS A 24 -17.33 -7.27 10.19
C LYS A 24 -18.09 -7.35 11.50
N GLU A 25 -17.46 -7.84 12.56
CA GLU A 25 -18.06 -7.98 13.90
C GLU A 25 -17.53 -6.94 14.88
N ASN A 26 -16.37 -6.35 14.62
CA ASN A 26 -15.70 -5.41 15.51
C ASN A 26 -15.44 -4.08 14.80
N ARG A 27 -15.06 -3.06 15.54
CA ARG A 27 -14.52 -1.82 14.98
C ARG A 27 -13.07 -2.06 14.54
N GLY A 28 -12.78 -1.91 13.25
CA GLY A 28 -11.41 -1.87 12.73
C GLY A 28 -10.96 -0.44 12.50
N ALA A 29 -9.69 -0.15 12.68
CA ALA A 29 -9.11 1.15 12.33
C ALA A 29 -7.63 1.03 11.98
N VAL A 30 -7.16 1.84 11.03
CA VAL A 30 -5.73 2.00 10.73
C VAL A 30 -5.37 3.48 10.61
N LEU A 31 -4.13 3.81 10.97
CA LEU A 31 -3.50 5.09 10.69
C LEU A 31 -2.35 4.85 9.72
N SER A 32 -2.42 5.50 8.56
CA SER A 32 -1.44 5.32 7.49
C SER A 32 -1.19 6.62 6.74
N THR A 33 -0.05 6.69 6.06
CA THR A 33 0.27 7.78 5.12
C THR A 33 0.76 7.20 3.80
N THR A 34 0.67 8.01 2.75
CA THR A 34 1.38 7.76 1.49
C THR A 34 2.68 8.54 1.44
N PHE A 35 3.62 8.10 0.59
CA PHE A 35 4.93 8.74 0.45
C PHE A 35 5.42 8.73 -1.00
N ASP A 36 6.46 9.50 -1.31
CA ASP A 36 6.96 9.84 -2.63
C ASP A 36 7.73 8.71 -3.36
N LYS A 37 7.21 7.51 -3.25
CA LYS A 37 7.56 6.36 -4.09
C LYS A 37 6.28 5.84 -4.72
N TYR A 38 6.36 5.42 -5.99
CA TYR A 38 5.17 5.26 -6.80
C TYR A 38 5.22 3.99 -7.65
N VAL A 39 4.04 3.57 -8.03
CA VAL A 39 3.81 2.71 -9.18
C VAL A 39 3.29 3.59 -10.32
N TYR A 40 3.88 3.42 -11.49
CA TYR A 40 3.46 4.05 -12.73
C TYR A 40 2.80 3.02 -13.63
N VAL A 41 1.61 3.31 -14.13
CA VAL A 41 0.90 2.46 -15.08
C VAL A 41 0.64 3.24 -16.35
N THR A 42 1.10 2.70 -17.47
CA THR A 42 0.86 3.26 -18.80
C THR A 42 -0.10 2.35 -19.55
N VAL A 43 -1.18 2.92 -20.08
CA VAL A 43 -2.18 2.21 -20.88
C VAL A 43 -2.49 2.99 -22.14
N ARG A 44 -2.54 2.27 -23.27
CA ARG A 44 -3.01 2.80 -24.55
C ARG A 44 -3.70 1.71 -25.36
N HIS A 45 -4.49 2.09 -26.33
CA HIS A 45 -4.96 1.12 -27.32
C HIS A 45 -3.77 0.58 -28.13
N LEU A 46 -3.78 -0.71 -28.41
CA LEU A 46 -2.78 -1.34 -29.26
C LEU A 46 -3.25 -1.24 -30.72
N PRO A 47 -2.44 -0.65 -31.62
CA PRO A 47 -2.79 -0.61 -33.05
C PRO A 47 -2.85 -2.02 -33.63
N ARG A 48 -3.81 -2.24 -34.56
CA ARG A 48 -4.05 -3.56 -35.17
C ARG A 48 -3.04 -3.97 -36.26
N PHE A 49 -1.78 -3.58 -36.10
CA PHE A 49 -0.68 -3.97 -37.02
C PHE A 49 0.04 -5.25 -36.54
N PHE A 50 -0.31 -5.76 -35.38
CA PHE A 50 0.36 -6.88 -34.73
C PHE A 50 -0.51 -8.13 -34.79
N GLU A 51 0.12 -9.32 -34.70
CA GLU A 51 -0.57 -10.60 -34.64
C GLU A 51 -1.26 -10.85 -33.29
N TYR A 52 -0.97 -10.03 -32.29
CA TYR A 52 -1.56 -10.07 -30.94
C TYR A 52 -2.42 -8.82 -30.69
N THR A 53 -3.41 -8.96 -29.84
CA THR A 53 -4.35 -7.87 -29.51
C THR A 53 -4.01 -7.17 -28.19
N THR A 54 -3.26 -7.82 -27.30
CA THR A 54 -2.85 -7.26 -26.01
C THR A 54 -1.38 -7.54 -25.76
N GLU A 55 -0.67 -6.48 -25.34
CA GLU A 55 0.72 -6.57 -24.88
C GLU A 55 0.80 -6.03 -23.44
N LEU A 56 1.30 -6.86 -22.54
CA LEU A 56 1.55 -6.51 -21.16
C LEU A 56 3.05 -6.58 -20.87
N VAL A 57 3.64 -5.47 -20.40
CA VAL A 57 5.06 -5.34 -20.10
C VAL A 57 5.25 -5.02 -18.61
N TYR A 58 5.97 -5.89 -17.91
CA TYR A 58 6.37 -5.74 -16.50
C TYR A 58 7.72 -6.45 -16.30
N SER A 59 7.92 -7.30 -15.27
CA SER A 59 9.13 -8.13 -15.14
C SER A 59 9.31 -9.15 -16.28
N LYS A 60 8.26 -9.39 -17.06
CA LYS A 60 8.24 -10.12 -18.33
C LYS A 60 7.33 -9.40 -19.33
N THR A 61 7.35 -9.86 -20.58
CA THR A 61 6.41 -9.41 -21.63
C THR A 61 5.45 -10.54 -21.98
N GLU A 62 4.15 -10.25 -21.92
CA GLU A 62 3.09 -11.14 -22.40
C GLU A 62 2.47 -10.54 -23.67
N ARG A 63 2.28 -11.36 -24.72
CA ARG A 63 1.60 -10.99 -25.96
C ARG A 63 0.55 -12.04 -26.26
N VAL A 64 -0.71 -11.63 -26.23
CA VAL A 64 -1.84 -12.53 -26.32
C VAL A 64 -2.91 -12.02 -27.30
N THR A 65 -3.72 -12.92 -27.83
CA THR A 65 -4.88 -12.61 -28.67
C THR A 65 -6.19 -12.63 -27.89
N ALA A 66 -6.28 -13.46 -26.85
CA ALA A 66 -7.43 -13.52 -25.97
C ALA A 66 -7.08 -13.06 -24.54
N ILE A 67 -8.00 -12.35 -23.89
CA ILE A 67 -7.81 -11.87 -22.51
C ILE A 67 -7.57 -13.03 -21.54
N ASP A 68 -8.18 -14.19 -21.80
CA ASP A 68 -8.04 -15.37 -20.96
C ASP A 68 -6.62 -15.95 -20.94
N ASP A 69 -5.83 -15.68 -21.97
CA ASP A 69 -4.44 -16.12 -22.09
C ASP A 69 -3.46 -15.24 -21.30
N ILE A 70 -3.90 -14.09 -20.76
CA ILE A 70 -3.07 -13.24 -19.91
C ILE A 70 -2.75 -14.01 -18.63
N GLU A 71 -1.46 -14.24 -18.36
CA GLU A 71 -1.02 -14.95 -17.16
C GLU A 71 -1.17 -14.08 -15.90
N HIS A 72 -0.96 -12.76 -16.00
CA HIS A 72 -1.07 -11.84 -14.88
C HIS A 72 -2.54 -11.73 -14.40
N PRO A 73 -2.92 -12.34 -13.26
CA PRO A 73 -4.32 -12.51 -12.89
C PRO A 73 -5.05 -11.17 -12.65
N MET A 74 -4.35 -10.19 -12.09
CA MET A 74 -4.94 -8.89 -11.80
C MET A 74 -5.25 -8.11 -13.09
N VAL A 75 -4.35 -8.13 -14.08
CA VAL A 75 -4.60 -7.47 -15.38
C VAL A 75 -5.74 -8.16 -16.12
N ARG A 76 -5.72 -9.50 -16.19
CA ARG A 76 -6.78 -10.28 -16.81
C ARG A 76 -8.15 -9.97 -16.22
N ASN A 77 -8.25 -10.01 -14.89
CA ASN A 77 -9.51 -9.75 -14.19
C ASN A 77 -9.95 -8.29 -14.29
N ALA A 78 -9.02 -7.33 -14.22
CA ALA A 78 -9.33 -5.92 -14.41
C ALA A 78 -9.85 -5.61 -15.81
N MET A 79 -9.23 -6.19 -16.85
CA MET A 79 -9.70 -6.05 -18.24
C MET A 79 -11.12 -6.60 -18.41
N LYS A 80 -11.41 -7.77 -17.84
CA LYS A 80 -12.77 -8.34 -17.85
C LYS A 80 -13.76 -7.48 -17.07
N MET A 81 -13.40 -7.05 -15.87
CA MET A 81 -14.25 -6.23 -14.97
C MET A 81 -14.67 -4.91 -15.59
N ILE A 82 -13.74 -4.23 -16.29
CA ILE A 82 -13.99 -2.92 -16.91
C ILE A 82 -14.34 -3.05 -18.39
N ASP A 83 -14.37 -4.28 -18.94
CA ASP A 83 -14.61 -4.55 -20.37
C ASP A 83 -13.60 -3.79 -21.27
N MET A 84 -12.32 -4.08 -21.09
CA MET A 84 -11.20 -3.49 -21.82
C MET A 84 -10.62 -4.51 -22.79
N HIS A 85 -10.28 -4.05 -24.01
CA HIS A 85 -9.73 -4.89 -25.08
C HIS A 85 -8.65 -4.14 -25.85
N GLU A 86 -7.79 -4.89 -26.54
CA GLU A 86 -6.81 -4.36 -27.49
C GLU A 86 -5.88 -3.30 -26.86
N LEU A 87 -5.19 -3.67 -25.77
CA LEU A 87 -4.39 -2.74 -24.99
C LEU A 87 -2.90 -3.07 -25.02
N HIS A 88 -2.09 -2.03 -25.05
CA HIS A 88 -0.73 -2.06 -24.53
C HIS A 88 -0.75 -1.54 -23.10
N ILE A 89 -0.25 -2.33 -22.17
CA ILE A 89 -0.17 -2.03 -20.75
C ILE A 89 1.27 -2.21 -20.30
N SER A 90 1.87 -1.20 -19.68
CA SER A 90 3.15 -1.37 -19.01
C SER A 90 3.11 -0.74 -17.62
N TYR A 91 3.87 -1.32 -16.67
CA TYR A 91 4.01 -0.72 -15.37
C TYR A 91 5.42 -0.87 -14.80
N ASP A 92 5.82 0.16 -14.05
CA ASP A 92 7.07 0.27 -13.33
C ASP A 92 6.81 0.73 -11.91
N ALA A 93 7.74 0.44 -11.01
CA ALA A 93 7.65 0.81 -9.61
C ALA A 93 9.00 1.28 -9.05
N ASP A 94 8.97 2.33 -8.22
CA ASP A 94 10.17 2.88 -7.57
C ASP A 94 10.75 1.93 -6.51
N LEU A 95 9.94 0.97 -6.03
CA LEU A 95 10.34 0.01 -4.99
C LEU A 95 10.01 -1.43 -5.42
N PRO A 96 10.80 -2.41 -4.93
CA PRO A 96 10.59 -3.81 -5.28
C PRO A 96 9.19 -4.31 -4.86
N ALA A 97 8.65 -5.25 -5.62
CA ALA A 97 7.43 -5.95 -5.24
C ALA A 97 7.63 -6.84 -4.01
N ARG A 98 6.54 -7.18 -3.30
CA ARG A 98 6.54 -8.10 -2.14
C ARG A 98 7.34 -7.61 -0.94
N THR A 99 7.40 -6.31 -0.74
CA THR A 99 8.15 -5.66 0.36
C THR A 99 7.27 -5.11 1.48
N GLY A 100 5.96 -5.42 1.45
CA GLY A 100 5.04 -5.03 2.51
C GLY A 100 4.52 -3.59 2.44
N LEU A 101 4.73 -2.90 1.32
CA LEU A 101 4.32 -1.50 1.11
C LEU A 101 3.02 -1.35 0.30
N GLY A 102 2.31 -2.47 0.05
CA GLY A 102 1.05 -2.46 -0.70
C GLY A 102 1.23 -2.39 -2.21
N THR A 103 2.33 -2.91 -2.77
CA THR A 103 2.66 -2.82 -4.21
C THR A 103 1.54 -3.34 -5.10
N SER A 104 0.95 -4.50 -4.77
CA SER A 104 -0.15 -5.11 -5.53
C SER A 104 -1.35 -4.16 -5.59
N SER A 105 -1.79 -3.68 -4.43
CA SER A 105 -2.94 -2.78 -4.32
C SER A 105 -2.68 -1.41 -4.96
N THR A 106 -1.46 -0.89 -4.83
CA THR A 106 -1.04 0.35 -5.51
C THR A 106 -1.13 0.19 -7.04
N PHE A 107 -0.69 -0.95 -7.56
CA PHE A 107 -0.83 -1.29 -8.96
C PHE A 107 -2.30 -1.44 -9.38
N ALA A 108 -3.11 -2.19 -8.60
CA ALA A 108 -4.54 -2.38 -8.89
C ALA A 108 -5.28 -1.04 -9.02
N VAL A 109 -5.06 -0.12 -8.07
CA VAL A 109 -5.68 1.21 -8.08
C VAL A 109 -5.22 2.03 -9.29
N GLY A 110 -3.93 2.02 -9.60
CA GLY A 110 -3.38 2.73 -10.77
C GLY A 110 -3.92 2.19 -12.09
N LEU A 111 -4.01 0.87 -12.21
CA LEU A 111 -4.54 0.18 -13.40
C LEU A 111 -6.01 0.52 -13.62
N LEU A 112 -6.85 0.40 -12.59
CA LEU A 112 -8.28 0.73 -12.69
C LEU A 112 -8.48 2.20 -13.02
N ASN A 113 -7.73 3.10 -12.38
CA ASN A 113 -7.78 4.54 -12.71
C ASN A 113 -7.42 4.79 -14.18
N SER A 114 -6.39 4.11 -14.71
CA SER A 114 -6.02 4.20 -16.14
C SER A 114 -7.15 3.72 -17.05
N PHE A 115 -7.79 2.61 -16.72
CA PHE A 115 -8.89 2.02 -17.51
C PHE A 115 -10.12 2.91 -17.52
N TYR A 116 -10.53 3.45 -16.37
CA TYR A 116 -11.63 4.41 -16.31
C TYR A 116 -11.34 5.64 -17.16
N CYS A 117 -10.13 6.20 -17.05
CA CYS A 117 -9.73 7.35 -17.84
C CYS A 117 -9.69 7.06 -19.34
N LEU A 118 -9.22 5.87 -19.77
CA LEU A 118 -9.20 5.49 -21.17
C LEU A 118 -10.62 5.35 -21.75
N LYS A 119 -11.59 4.91 -20.92
CA LYS A 119 -13.03 4.91 -21.27
C LYS A 119 -13.71 6.28 -21.17
N GLY A 120 -12.97 7.36 -20.89
CA GLY A 120 -13.55 8.70 -20.71
C GLY A 120 -14.44 8.81 -19.47
N LYS A 121 -14.24 7.96 -18.46
CA LYS A 121 -15.04 7.94 -17.23
C LYS A 121 -14.20 8.42 -16.04
N TYR A 122 -14.80 9.27 -15.22
CA TYR A 122 -14.23 9.64 -13.93
C TYR A 122 -14.64 8.62 -12.86
N ALA A 123 -13.68 8.08 -12.13
CA ALA A 123 -13.93 7.29 -10.93
C ALA A 123 -13.49 8.08 -9.69
N SER A 124 -14.37 8.19 -8.70
CA SER A 124 -14.02 8.82 -7.42
C SER A 124 -12.99 7.97 -6.66
N LYS A 125 -12.27 8.60 -5.71
CA LYS A 125 -11.32 7.87 -4.84
C LYS A 125 -11.99 6.69 -4.12
N GLY A 126 -13.21 6.89 -3.62
CA GLY A 126 -13.99 5.83 -2.96
C GLY A 126 -14.35 4.70 -3.93
N GLN A 127 -14.73 5.03 -5.17
CA GLN A 127 -15.02 4.02 -6.19
C GLN A 127 -13.76 3.22 -6.54
N LEU A 128 -12.63 3.89 -6.80
CA LEU A 128 -11.36 3.21 -7.09
C LEU A 128 -10.92 2.28 -5.95
N ALA A 129 -11.10 2.71 -4.70
CA ALA A 129 -10.78 1.88 -3.55
C ALA A 129 -11.67 0.62 -3.50
N LYS A 130 -13.00 0.77 -3.65
CA LYS A 130 -13.96 -0.34 -3.63
C LYS A 130 -13.72 -1.31 -4.78
N ASP A 131 -13.47 -0.81 -5.98
CA ASP A 131 -13.20 -1.63 -7.15
C ASP A 131 -11.87 -2.38 -7.04
N ALA A 132 -10.83 -1.73 -6.49
CA ALA A 132 -9.55 -2.39 -6.26
C ALA A 132 -9.64 -3.48 -5.16
N ILE A 133 -10.41 -3.24 -4.11
CA ILE A 133 -10.73 -4.27 -3.09
C ILE A 133 -11.45 -5.45 -3.75
N TYR A 134 -12.47 -5.18 -4.56
CA TYR A 134 -13.22 -6.23 -5.26
C TYR A 134 -12.33 -7.01 -6.23
N LEU A 135 -11.50 -6.32 -7.01
CA LEU A 135 -10.56 -6.92 -7.94
C LEU A 135 -9.59 -7.88 -7.22
N GLU A 136 -8.94 -7.43 -6.15
CA GLU A 136 -7.94 -8.24 -5.44
C GLU A 136 -8.59 -9.33 -4.58
N ARG A 137 -9.61 -8.99 -3.78
CA ARG A 137 -10.17 -9.92 -2.77
C ARG A 137 -11.17 -10.91 -3.34
N VAL A 138 -11.94 -10.51 -4.36
CA VAL A 138 -12.99 -11.35 -4.96
C VAL A 138 -12.51 -11.98 -6.27
N LEU A 139 -12.11 -11.16 -7.25
CA LEU A 139 -11.79 -11.68 -8.58
C LEU A 139 -10.44 -12.39 -8.64
N CYS A 140 -9.43 -11.90 -7.92
CA CYS A 140 -8.12 -12.54 -7.81
C CYS A 140 -8.02 -13.53 -6.64
N ASN A 141 -9.01 -13.55 -5.73
CA ASN A 141 -9.04 -14.39 -4.53
C ASN A 141 -7.76 -14.26 -3.66
N GLU A 142 -7.22 -13.04 -3.58
CA GLU A 142 -6.05 -12.74 -2.75
C GLU A 142 -6.46 -12.50 -1.30
N ALA A 143 -5.74 -13.10 -0.34
CA ALA A 143 -5.95 -12.81 1.07
C ALA A 143 -5.44 -11.40 1.42
N GLY A 144 -6.07 -10.74 2.40
CA GLY A 144 -5.60 -9.46 2.92
C GLY A 144 -6.68 -8.50 3.39
N GLY A 145 -6.24 -7.45 4.04
CA GLY A 145 -7.09 -6.35 4.49
C GLY A 145 -7.41 -5.35 3.38
N TRP A 146 -8.14 -4.29 3.73
CA TRP A 146 -8.62 -3.27 2.78
C TRP A 146 -7.81 -1.97 2.80
N GLN A 147 -6.88 -1.81 3.75
CA GLN A 147 -6.18 -0.54 3.95
C GLN A 147 -5.37 -0.08 2.74
N ASP A 148 -4.77 -1.02 1.99
CA ASP A 148 -3.78 -0.71 0.95
C ASP A 148 -4.43 -0.03 -0.25
N GLN A 149 -5.55 -0.56 -0.73
CA GLN A 149 -6.32 -0.02 -1.83
C GLN A 149 -6.89 1.36 -1.49
N ILE A 150 -7.35 1.52 -0.24
CA ILE A 150 -7.91 2.79 0.24
C ILE A 150 -6.80 3.84 0.33
N ALA A 151 -5.67 3.51 0.97
CA ALA A 151 -4.55 4.44 1.11
C ALA A 151 -3.99 4.87 -0.25
N ALA A 152 -3.80 3.94 -1.21
CA ALA A 152 -3.33 4.25 -2.56
C ALA A 152 -4.31 5.14 -3.34
N SER A 153 -5.62 4.96 -3.13
CA SER A 153 -6.66 5.76 -3.78
C SER A 153 -6.75 7.17 -3.21
N PHE A 154 -6.76 7.30 -1.88
CA PHE A 154 -6.97 8.58 -1.20
C PHE A 154 -5.71 9.42 -1.09
N GLY A 155 -4.55 8.79 -0.82
CA GLY A 155 -3.31 9.49 -0.50
C GLY A 155 -3.35 10.16 0.87
N SER A 156 -2.28 10.87 1.24
CA SER A 156 -2.16 11.65 2.46
C SER A 156 -2.05 10.84 3.76
N LEU A 157 -1.98 11.54 4.88
CA LEU A 157 -2.02 10.99 6.23
C LEU A 157 -3.47 10.85 6.67
N ASN A 158 -3.95 9.62 6.80
CA ASN A 158 -5.34 9.34 7.10
C ASN A 158 -5.50 8.31 8.22
N ARG A 159 -6.59 8.47 8.95
CA ARG A 159 -7.24 7.40 9.67
C ARG A 159 -8.28 6.77 8.76
N ILE A 160 -8.34 5.45 8.73
CA ILE A 160 -9.34 4.68 8.00
C ILE A 160 -10.07 3.81 9.02
N ASP A 161 -11.34 4.05 9.22
CA ASP A 161 -12.22 3.23 10.07
C ASP A 161 -12.97 2.22 9.22
N PHE A 162 -13.10 0.98 9.71
CA PHE A 162 -13.79 -0.12 9.05
C PHE A 162 -14.93 -0.62 9.92
N LYS A 163 -16.10 -0.85 9.33
CA LYS A 163 -17.25 -1.44 10.02
C LYS A 163 -18.21 -2.09 9.03
N GLY A 164 -18.61 -3.34 9.29
CA GLY A 164 -19.51 -4.07 8.40
C GLY A 164 -18.89 -4.31 7.02
N ASP A 165 -19.49 -3.78 5.98
CA ASP A 165 -19.02 -3.90 4.59
C ASP A 165 -18.58 -2.54 4.01
N ASP A 166 -18.24 -1.57 4.87
CA ASP A 166 -17.86 -0.22 4.43
C ASP A 166 -16.65 0.32 5.21
N PHE A 167 -16.11 1.42 4.73
CA PHE A 167 -15.00 2.13 5.34
C PHE A 167 -15.23 3.64 5.33
N HIS A 168 -14.64 4.32 6.30
CA HIS A 168 -14.63 5.78 6.37
C HIS A 168 -13.18 6.30 6.44
N VAL A 169 -12.84 7.28 5.61
CA VAL A 169 -11.51 7.89 5.58
C VAL A 169 -11.60 9.27 6.21
N LYS A 170 -10.87 9.46 7.32
CA LYS A 170 -10.72 10.73 8.03
C LYS A 170 -9.30 11.26 7.82
N PRO A 171 -9.11 12.38 7.12
CA PRO A 171 -7.80 13.04 7.03
C PRO A 171 -7.33 13.48 8.43
N ILE A 172 -6.07 13.22 8.75
CA ILE A 172 -5.44 13.75 9.96
C ILE A 172 -4.92 15.16 9.67
N ILE A 173 -5.53 16.14 10.30
CA ILE A 173 -5.23 17.55 10.06
C ILE A 173 -4.25 18.05 11.14
N ILE A 174 -3.00 18.17 10.74
CA ILE A 174 -1.92 18.72 11.58
C ILE A 174 -1.21 19.88 10.88
N SER A 175 -0.54 20.73 11.63
CA SER A 175 0.19 21.85 11.04
C SER A 175 1.30 21.36 10.11
N PRO A 176 1.65 22.11 9.04
CA PRO A 176 2.74 21.74 8.14
C PRO A 176 4.05 21.46 8.87
N ILE A 177 4.39 22.30 9.86
CA ILE A 177 5.61 22.15 10.69
C ILE A 177 5.57 20.80 11.44
N ARG A 178 4.43 20.48 12.09
CA ARG A 178 4.29 19.22 12.83
C ARG A 178 4.38 18.00 11.92
N LYS A 179 3.81 18.09 10.72
CA LYS A 179 3.91 17.07 9.68
C LYS A 179 5.34 16.87 9.18
N GLU A 180 6.07 17.97 9.00
CA GLU A 180 7.47 17.94 8.58
C GLU A 180 8.37 17.33 9.68
N VAL A 181 8.17 17.71 10.95
CA VAL A 181 8.90 17.11 12.09
C VAL A 181 8.63 15.61 12.17
N LEU A 182 7.37 15.19 12.03
CA LEU A 182 7.02 13.75 12.00
C LEU A 182 7.77 13.04 10.86
N ASN A 183 7.71 13.58 9.64
CA ASN A 183 8.39 13.00 8.47
C ASN A 183 9.92 12.92 8.69
N ASN A 184 10.52 13.99 9.20
CA ASN A 184 11.97 14.07 9.38
C ASN A 184 12.50 13.17 10.50
N ASN A 185 11.64 12.76 11.44
CA ASN A 185 11.98 11.80 12.50
C ASN A 185 11.75 10.33 12.07
N LEU A 186 11.28 10.09 10.85
CA LEU A 186 11.08 8.73 10.35
C LEU A 186 12.21 8.32 9.41
N MET A 187 12.76 7.13 9.62
CA MET A 187 13.80 6.51 8.80
C MET A 187 13.30 5.18 8.26
N LEU A 188 13.52 4.90 6.98
CA LEU A 188 13.08 3.69 6.31
C LEU A 188 14.26 2.89 5.80
N PHE A 189 14.38 1.62 6.21
CA PHE A 189 15.47 0.73 5.81
C PHE A 189 14.95 -0.51 5.11
N PHE A 190 15.52 -0.84 3.96
CA PHE A 190 15.22 -2.07 3.25
C PHE A 190 16.03 -3.24 3.83
N THR A 191 15.35 -4.30 4.25
CA THR A 191 15.99 -5.44 4.92
C THR A 191 16.66 -6.43 3.95
N GLY A 192 16.46 -6.26 2.62
CA GLY A 192 16.97 -7.20 1.62
C GLY A 192 16.14 -8.49 1.47
N PHE A 193 15.18 -8.73 2.35
CA PHE A 193 14.32 -9.91 2.30
C PHE A 193 12.97 -9.59 1.68
N THR A 194 12.55 -10.41 0.72
CA THR A 194 11.21 -10.36 0.14
C THR A 194 10.52 -11.69 0.40
N ARG A 195 9.25 -11.66 0.81
CA ARG A 195 8.44 -12.87 1.04
C ARG A 195 7.05 -12.74 0.42
N PHE A 196 6.43 -13.88 0.18
CA PHE A 196 5.02 -13.94 -0.23
C PHE A 196 4.13 -13.54 0.95
N SER A 197 3.57 -12.33 0.90
CA SER A 197 2.67 -11.80 1.93
C SER A 197 1.40 -12.64 2.10
N ALA A 198 0.96 -13.35 1.06
CA ALA A 198 -0.22 -14.20 1.09
C ALA A 198 -0.14 -15.34 2.12
N GLU A 199 1.04 -15.96 2.31
CA GLU A 199 1.22 -17.02 3.30
C GLU A 199 1.12 -16.48 4.73
N ILE A 200 1.77 -15.33 4.98
CA ILE A 200 1.75 -14.67 6.30
C ILE A 200 0.34 -14.17 6.63
N GLN A 201 -0.37 -13.63 5.64
CA GLN A 201 -1.75 -13.16 5.82
C GLN A 201 -2.72 -14.31 6.10
N LYS A 202 -2.55 -15.49 5.48
CA LYS A 202 -3.35 -16.69 5.79
C LYS A 202 -3.16 -17.14 7.24
N ASP A 203 -1.91 -17.17 7.73
CA ASP A 203 -1.59 -17.51 9.13
C ASP A 203 -2.21 -16.50 10.10
N THR A 204 -2.13 -15.21 9.79
CA THR A 204 -2.76 -14.14 10.56
C THR A 204 -4.28 -14.28 10.58
N THR A 205 -4.91 -14.54 9.43
CA THR A 205 -6.36 -14.71 9.31
C THR A 205 -6.88 -15.89 10.14
N ALA A 206 -6.21 -17.04 10.08
CA ALA A 206 -6.58 -18.23 10.86
C ALA A 206 -6.48 -18.02 12.38
N SER A 207 -5.83 -16.96 12.82
CA SER A 207 -5.58 -16.68 14.23
C SER A 207 -6.44 -15.52 14.78
N ILE A 208 -7.27 -14.86 13.95
CA ILE A 208 -8.02 -13.64 14.34
C ILE A 208 -8.93 -13.90 15.55
N GLU A 209 -9.70 -14.97 15.53
CA GLU A 209 -10.60 -15.33 16.65
C GLU A 209 -9.86 -15.51 17.97
N LYS A 210 -8.64 -16.05 17.95
CA LYS A 210 -7.81 -16.30 19.13
C LYS A 210 -7.07 -15.04 19.64
N LYS A 211 -7.07 -13.96 18.86
CA LYS A 211 -6.25 -12.76 19.11
C LYS A 211 -7.08 -11.46 19.10
N GLN A 212 -8.38 -11.58 19.38
CA GLN A 212 -9.27 -10.43 19.41
C GLN A 212 -8.80 -9.35 20.39
N GLU A 213 -8.32 -9.74 21.57
CA GLU A 213 -7.82 -8.79 22.57
C GLU A 213 -6.65 -7.95 22.05
N GLN A 214 -5.68 -8.58 21.37
CA GLN A 214 -4.54 -7.87 20.76
C GLN A 214 -5.01 -6.93 19.64
N LEU A 215 -5.98 -7.36 18.82
CA LEU A 215 -6.53 -6.54 17.75
C LEU A 215 -7.35 -5.36 18.31
N HIS A 216 -8.15 -5.56 19.38
CA HIS A 216 -8.82 -4.47 20.08
C HIS A 216 -7.80 -3.45 20.60
N ARG A 217 -6.73 -3.92 21.26
CA ARG A 217 -5.66 -3.03 21.73
C ARG A 217 -5.00 -2.27 20.57
N MET A 218 -4.80 -2.91 19.41
CA MET A 218 -4.26 -2.23 18.22
C MET A 218 -5.16 -1.12 17.69
N VAL A 219 -6.49 -1.24 17.81
CA VAL A 219 -7.45 -0.16 17.48
C VAL A 219 -7.32 1.00 18.45
N GLU A 220 -7.21 0.72 19.76
CA GLU A 220 -6.98 1.76 20.78
C GLU A 220 -5.69 2.56 20.52
N LEU A 221 -4.64 1.89 20.04
CA LEU A 221 -3.39 2.56 19.65
C LEU A 221 -3.56 3.49 18.44
N VAL A 222 -4.52 3.23 17.56
CA VAL A 222 -4.89 4.17 16.49
C VAL A 222 -5.51 5.44 17.09
N ASP A 223 -6.43 5.28 18.05
CA ASP A 223 -7.06 6.42 18.75
C ASP A 223 -6.02 7.27 19.50
N GLU A 224 -5.07 6.61 20.17
CA GLU A 224 -3.98 7.30 20.88
C GLU A 224 -3.02 8.02 19.91
N ALA A 225 -2.65 7.36 18.79
CA ALA A 225 -1.78 7.96 17.78
C ALA A 225 -2.41 9.20 17.13
N GLU A 226 -3.70 9.15 16.83
CA GLU A 226 -4.47 10.30 16.35
C GLU A 226 -4.43 11.44 17.35
N THR A 227 -4.67 11.15 18.64
CA THR A 227 -4.61 12.14 19.72
C THR A 227 -3.22 12.77 19.82
N ILE A 228 -2.14 11.97 19.73
CA ILE A 228 -0.77 12.48 19.71
C ILE A 228 -0.55 13.44 18.56
N LEU A 229 -1.02 13.08 17.35
CA LEU A 229 -0.80 13.88 16.16
C LEU A 229 -1.58 15.21 16.20
N GLU A 230 -2.85 15.19 16.58
CA GLU A 230 -3.74 16.36 16.55
C GLU A 230 -3.52 17.32 17.73
N ASN A 231 -3.09 16.81 18.89
CA ASN A 231 -2.82 17.64 20.06
C ASN A 231 -1.44 18.31 19.99
N LYS A 232 -1.42 19.63 19.80
CA LYS A 232 -0.18 20.43 19.69
C LYS A 232 0.70 20.41 20.94
N GLN A 233 0.14 20.08 22.11
CA GLN A 233 0.87 20.01 23.38
C GLN A 233 1.54 18.65 23.61
N ARG A 234 1.16 17.62 22.85
CA ARG A 234 1.78 16.30 22.96
C ARG A 234 3.09 16.27 22.19
N ASP A 235 4.08 15.65 22.79
CA ASP A 235 5.37 15.40 22.13
C ASP A 235 5.20 14.34 21.03
N LEU A 236 5.80 14.58 19.86
CA LEU A 236 5.83 13.60 18.77
C LEU A 236 6.69 12.37 19.11
N ASP A 237 7.58 12.45 20.07
CA ASP A 237 8.33 11.30 20.56
C ASP A 237 7.43 10.21 21.15
N ASP A 238 6.25 10.59 21.65
CA ASP A 238 5.23 9.62 22.09
C ASP A 238 4.70 8.78 20.93
N PHE A 239 4.67 9.33 19.70
CA PHE A 239 4.34 8.55 18.49
C PHE A 239 5.38 7.45 18.23
N GLY A 240 6.67 7.77 18.41
CA GLY A 240 7.75 6.79 18.30
C GLY A 240 7.62 5.66 19.34
N LYS A 241 7.39 6.00 20.61
CA LYS A 241 7.17 5.01 21.68
C LYS A 241 5.94 4.13 21.40
N LEU A 242 4.88 4.74 20.84
CA LEU A 242 3.67 4.01 20.47
C LEU A 242 3.89 3.04 19.30
N LEU A 243 4.77 3.38 18.35
CA LEU A 243 5.20 2.45 17.29
C LEU A 243 5.88 1.21 17.85
N ASP A 244 6.76 1.35 18.85
CA ASP A 244 7.40 0.20 19.53
C ASP A 244 6.36 -0.71 20.18
N LEU A 245 5.39 -0.12 20.92
CA LEU A 245 4.31 -0.89 21.51
C LEU A 245 3.48 -1.63 20.47
N THR A 246 3.14 -0.96 19.37
CA THR A 246 2.41 -1.55 18.24
C THR A 246 3.18 -2.74 17.64
N TRP A 247 4.50 -2.60 17.47
CA TRP A 247 5.33 -3.68 16.93
C TRP A 247 5.37 -4.89 17.88
N LYS A 248 5.53 -4.64 19.18
CA LYS A 248 5.49 -5.70 20.20
C LYS A 248 4.15 -6.46 20.18
N LEU A 249 3.03 -5.78 20.08
CA LEU A 249 1.71 -6.40 19.95
C LEU A 249 1.56 -7.17 18.64
N LYS A 250 1.98 -6.57 17.52
CA LYS A 250 1.88 -7.21 16.21
C LYS A 250 2.67 -8.53 16.15
N ARG A 251 3.87 -8.58 16.73
CA ARG A 251 4.66 -9.82 16.80
C ARG A 251 3.93 -10.96 17.53
N GLN A 252 3.02 -10.65 18.46
CA GLN A 252 2.20 -11.65 19.15
C GLN A 252 1.04 -12.18 18.29
N THR A 253 0.70 -11.52 17.18
CA THR A 253 -0.42 -11.93 16.32
C THR A 253 -0.06 -13.00 15.28
N GLY A 254 1.19 -13.43 15.14
CA GLY A 254 1.61 -14.49 14.22
C GLY A 254 3.08 -14.85 14.40
N SER A 255 3.40 -16.13 14.32
CA SER A 255 4.78 -16.63 14.46
C SER A 255 5.68 -16.29 13.26
N SER A 256 5.07 -16.04 12.11
CA SER A 256 5.74 -15.68 10.85
C SER A 256 5.96 -14.18 10.64
N ILE A 257 5.46 -13.32 11.55
CA ILE A 257 5.51 -11.86 11.42
C ILE A 257 6.93 -11.31 11.54
N SER A 258 7.73 -11.88 12.47
CA SER A 258 9.14 -11.52 12.61
C SER A 258 10.04 -12.78 12.53
N THR A 259 11.28 -12.55 12.21
CA THR A 259 12.35 -13.57 12.22
C THR A 259 13.45 -13.12 13.15
N GLY A 260 14.32 -14.04 13.60
CA GLY A 260 15.47 -13.69 14.44
C GLY A 260 16.31 -12.55 13.84
N THR A 261 16.54 -12.59 12.53
CA THR A 261 17.29 -11.52 11.83
C THR A 261 16.56 -10.17 11.88
N ILE A 262 15.24 -10.14 11.69
CA ILE A 262 14.46 -8.90 11.79
C ILE A 262 14.48 -8.37 13.22
N ASP A 263 14.37 -9.25 14.21
CA ASP A 263 14.43 -8.88 15.63
C ASP A 263 15.79 -8.30 16.02
N GLU A 264 16.88 -8.88 15.52
CA GLU A 264 18.23 -8.35 15.73
C GLU A 264 18.42 -6.97 15.08
N LEU A 265 17.96 -6.78 13.84
CA LEU A 265 18.02 -5.50 13.15
C LEU A 265 17.17 -4.42 13.87
N TYR A 266 15.99 -4.80 14.31
CA TYR A 266 15.12 -3.93 15.09
C TYR A 266 15.81 -3.50 16.40
N GLN A 267 16.37 -4.46 17.13
CA GLN A 267 17.04 -4.21 18.41
C GLN A 267 18.25 -3.29 18.25
N LYS A 268 19.08 -3.49 17.20
CA LYS A 268 20.19 -2.58 16.85
C LYS A 268 19.72 -1.14 16.62
N GLY A 269 18.58 -0.95 15.94
CA GLY A 269 18.00 0.39 15.75
C GLY A 269 17.58 1.04 17.08
N ILE A 270 16.95 0.30 17.97
CA ILE A 270 16.55 0.78 19.30
C ILE A 270 17.79 1.14 20.15
N GLU A 271 18.79 0.29 20.22
CA GLU A 271 20.03 0.51 20.97
C GLU A 271 20.82 1.73 20.43
N ALA A 272 20.70 2.02 19.13
CA ALA A 272 21.32 3.17 18.51
C ALA A 272 20.55 4.49 18.74
N GLY A 273 19.36 4.43 19.38
CA GLY A 273 18.60 5.62 19.80
C GLY A 273 17.27 5.81 19.10
N ALA A 274 16.75 4.83 18.35
CA ALA A 274 15.38 4.87 17.87
C ALA A 274 14.40 4.74 19.05
N LEU A 275 13.38 5.58 19.09
CA LEU A 275 12.33 5.53 20.13
C LEU A 275 11.32 4.40 19.89
N GLY A 276 11.25 3.91 18.68
CA GLY A 276 10.41 2.81 18.28
C GLY A 276 10.43 2.62 16.77
N GLY A 277 9.71 1.62 16.32
CA GLY A 277 9.64 1.30 14.91
C GLY A 277 8.81 0.05 14.66
N LYS A 278 8.76 -0.38 13.42
CA LYS A 278 8.08 -1.62 13.03
C LYS A 278 8.52 -2.11 11.66
N LEU A 279 8.32 -3.40 11.41
CA LEU A 279 8.33 -3.92 10.05
C LEU A 279 7.00 -3.58 9.36
N LEU A 280 7.08 -2.99 8.17
CA LEU A 280 5.91 -2.61 7.38
C LEU A 280 5.30 -3.83 6.67
N GLY A 281 3.98 -3.80 6.44
CA GLY A 281 3.25 -4.84 5.73
C GLY A 281 2.89 -6.06 6.59
N ALA A 282 2.74 -7.23 5.95
CA ALA A 282 2.29 -8.46 6.58
C ALA A 282 3.31 -9.05 7.56
N GLY A 283 4.60 -8.84 7.33
CA GLY A 283 5.68 -9.43 8.13
C GLY A 283 6.70 -10.19 7.27
N GLY A 284 7.68 -10.79 7.93
CA GLY A 284 8.65 -11.70 7.33
C GLY A 284 9.78 -11.07 6.51
N GLY A 285 9.73 -9.76 6.23
CA GLY A 285 10.74 -9.01 5.48
C GLY A 285 10.16 -7.76 4.84
N GLY A 286 10.97 -7.04 4.09
CA GLY A 286 10.59 -5.80 3.42
C GLY A 286 11.27 -4.57 4.03
N PHE A 287 10.52 -3.68 4.66
CA PHE A 287 11.04 -2.41 5.18
C PHE A 287 10.84 -2.28 6.69
N LEU A 288 11.91 -1.93 7.39
CA LEU A 288 11.87 -1.47 8.77
C LEU A 288 11.71 0.05 8.77
N LEU A 289 10.67 0.52 9.45
CA LEU A 289 10.43 1.92 9.74
C LEU A 289 10.81 2.20 11.19
N PHE A 290 11.65 3.21 11.44
CA PHE A 290 12.01 3.69 12.76
C PHE A 290 11.61 5.14 12.95
N TYR A 291 11.19 5.49 14.16
CA TYR A 291 11.09 6.86 14.61
C TYR A 291 12.38 7.20 15.40
N VAL A 292 13.12 8.18 14.89
CA VAL A 292 14.44 8.57 15.41
C VAL A 292 14.54 10.08 15.46
N GLN A 293 14.81 10.64 16.63
CA GLN A 293 15.13 12.07 16.75
C GLN A 293 16.33 12.41 15.87
N GLN A 294 16.32 13.59 15.26
CA GLN A 294 17.32 13.96 14.23
C GLN A 294 18.78 13.88 14.72
N ASP A 295 19.03 14.23 15.98
CA ASP A 295 20.36 14.14 16.61
C ASP A 295 20.85 12.69 16.82
N LYS A 296 19.99 11.69 16.73
CA LYS A 296 20.32 10.26 16.86
C LYS A 296 20.39 9.52 15.53
N GLN A 297 19.92 10.14 14.45
CA GLN A 297 19.82 9.45 13.15
C GLN A 297 21.15 8.89 12.63
N ASP A 298 22.25 9.61 12.81
CA ASP A 298 23.58 9.14 12.38
C ASP A 298 24.03 7.90 13.15
N ASN A 299 23.64 7.74 14.40
CA ASN A 299 23.93 6.53 15.17
C ASN A 299 23.15 5.34 14.61
N VAL A 300 21.88 5.55 14.28
CA VAL A 300 21.03 4.50 13.67
C VAL A 300 21.56 4.12 12.27
N ARG A 301 21.97 5.10 11.44
CA ARG A 301 22.62 4.83 10.14
C ARG A 301 23.86 3.96 10.29
N LYS A 302 24.72 4.27 11.26
CA LYS A 302 25.93 3.48 11.54
C LYS A 302 25.61 2.07 12.00
N ALA A 303 24.63 1.92 12.90
CA ALA A 303 24.22 0.62 13.44
C ALA A 303 23.58 -0.29 12.39
N LEU A 304 22.88 0.30 11.41
CA LEU A 304 22.19 -0.38 10.31
C LEU A 304 22.89 -0.18 8.95
N SER A 305 24.19 0.07 8.93
CA SER A 305 24.97 0.40 7.72
C SER A 305 24.99 -0.73 6.67
N ASN A 306 24.62 -1.93 7.03
CA ASN A 306 24.42 -3.06 6.12
C ASN A 306 23.06 -3.05 5.40
N LEU A 307 22.16 -2.13 5.75
CA LEU A 307 20.85 -1.97 5.11
C LEU A 307 20.84 -0.75 4.21
N LEU A 308 20.03 -0.79 3.16
CA LEU A 308 19.77 0.37 2.32
C LEU A 308 18.76 1.29 2.99
N GLU A 309 19.18 2.49 3.39
CA GLU A 309 18.27 3.56 3.78
C GLU A 309 17.55 4.11 2.55
N VAL A 310 16.22 4.23 2.62
CA VAL A 310 15.40 4.78 1.53
C VAL A 310 14.85 6.13 1.98
N PRO A 311 15.38 7.24 1.45
CA PRO A 311 14.85 8.56 1.74
C PRO A 311 13.45 8.71 1.14
N PHE A 312 12.56 9.38 1.88
CA PHE A 312 11.19 9.61 1.45
C PHE A 312 10.60 10.89 2.03
N LYS A 313 9.52 11.36 1.39
CA LYS A 313 8.66 12.43 1.90
C LYS A 313 7.21 11.97 1.86
N PHE A 314 6.39 12.45 2.79
CA PHE A 314 4.96 12.21 2.75
C PHE A 314 4.36 12.78 1.45
N GLU A 315 3.48 12.00 0.84
CA GLU A 315 2.74 12.40 -0.36
C GLU A 315 1.27 12.63 0.01
N ASP A 316 0.73 13.77 -0.38
CA ASP A 316 -0.63 14.16 -0.04
C ASP A 316 -1.67 13.72 -1.07
N ARG A 317 -1.23 13.27 -2.22
CA ARG A 317 -2.12 12.87 -3.30
C ARG A 317 -2.12 11.36 -3.44
N GLY A 318 -3.31 10.78 -3.61
CA GLY A 318 -3.46 9.39 -4.02
C GLY A 318 -3.16 9.18 -5.50
N THR A 319 -3.71 8.11 -6.05
CA THR A 319 -3.60 7.84 -7.50
C THR A 319 -4.04 9.04 -8.32
N ARG A 320 -3.29 9.33 -9.38
CA ARG A 320 -3.61 10.43 -10.29
C ARG A 320 -3.11 10.17 -11.69
N VAL A 321 -3.81 10.72 -12.66
CA VAL A 321 -3.36 10.77 -14.04
C VAL A 321 -2.30 11.87 -14.16
N ILE A 322 -1.15 11.55 -14.74
CA ILE A 322 -0.06 12.48 -15.02
C ILE A 322 0.13 12.75 -16.51
N TYR A 323 -0.41 11.87 -17.35
CA TYR A 323 -0.48 12.05 -18.78
C TYR A 323 -1.84 11.58 -19.29
N TYR A 324 -2.54 12.43 -20.07
CA TYR A 324 -3.84 12.16 -20.62
C TYR A 324 -3.89 12.55 -22.10
N SER A 325 -3.82 11.54 -22.96
CA SER A 325 -4.02 11.69 -24.41
C SER A 325 -4.77 10.44 -24.89
N PRO A 326 -6.10 10.40 -24.66
CA PRO A 326 -6.92 9.28 -25.13
C PRO A 326 -6.95 9.29 -26.68
N GLU A 327 -6.64 8.18 -27.26
CA GLU A 327 -6.83 7.93 -28.67
C GLU A 327 -8.19 7.22 -28.82
N PHE A 328 -9.09 7.84 -29.55
CA PHE A 328 -10.37 7.22 -29.90
C PHE A 328 -10.17 6.44 -31.20
N PHE A 329 -10.10 5.13 -31.11
CA PHE A 329 -10.33 4.28 -32.28
C PHE A 329 -11.85 4.07 -32.35
N ASP A 330 -12.52 4.91 -33.11
CA ASP A 330 -13.92 4.70 -33.45
C ASP A 330 -14.05 3.36 -34.19
N LYS A 331 -14.76 2.41 -33.60
CA LYS A 331 -15.08 1.13 -34.25
C LYS A 331 -15.91 1.34 -35.53
N GLU A 332 -16.58 2.48 -35.66
CA GLU A 332 -17.43 2.82 -36.81
C GLU A 332 -16.65 3.36 -38.02
N ASN A 333 -15.48 3.98 -37.81
CA ASN A 333 -14.67 4.53 -38.89
C ASN A 333 -13.61 3.58 -39.48
N SER A 334 -13.49 2.36 -38.97
CA SER A 334 -12.53 1.36 -39.46
C SER A 334 -13.09 0.43 -40.55
N ILE A 335 -14.32 0.64 -41.02
CA ILE A 335 -14.98 -0.21 -42.00
C ILE A 335 -14.99 0.43 -43.40
N GLU A 336 -14.58 1.70 -43.55
CA GLU A 336 -14.51 2.36 -44.86
C GLU A 336 -13.10 2.90 -45.17
N ALA A 337 -12.10 2.01 -45.22
CA ALA A 337 -10.83 2.29 -45.87
C ALA A 337 -10.28 1.03 -46.56
#